data_466fc0caf7d0329869bd65cb1cae2270
#
_entry.id   466fc0caf7d0329869bd65cb1cae2270
#
_cell.length_a   1.000
_cell.length_b   1.000
_cell.length_c   1.000
_cell.angle_alpha   90.00
_cell.angle_beta   90.00
_cell.angle_gamma   90.00
#
_symmetry.space_group_name_H-M   'P 1'
#
loop_
_entity.id
_entity.type
_entity.pdbx_description
1 polymer ?
#
loop_
_entity_poly.entity_id
_entity_poly.type
_entity_poly.pdbx_seq_one_letter_code
_entity_poly.pdbx_strand_id
1 'polypeptide(L)'
;MQTASKKVIRGWAMYDWANSVYNLVITTTFFPIYYTTVTRKQFGGETVTFLGRKFINTSLYDYSFALAYLLIALLYPVLTSVADSRGNKKVFMKFFCYMGSFGCAMLYFFNGTNLWLGILCLMIASMGFVGSVVFYNAFLPEIAAPADRDRVSAKGFSYGYIGSVILQIIGFVLVTFLSDKLLAMRITFLLVGIWWASFAQITFSVLSETKSAVKISASIISDSFSEMKKVYLEIKKLPILKNFLRGFFFYSMGVQTVMLAATLFGSKLLQLADTKLIITIVLIQLVAIPGAIWVSRLSERFGNLRVLTGIVIFWILICLAAYYTAYYKEQGGNPEFGFYGLAIAVGLVMGGIQSLSRSTYSKLMPETRDTASYFSYYDFTEKLAIVIGMFSFGLIEEVTGSMKNSVLSLIIFFVLGLVWLIRAKSVKP
;
A
#
# COMPACT_ATOMS: atom_id res chain seq x y z
N MET A 1 -22.32 -7.32 17.26
CA MET A 1 -21.80 -5.94 17.36
C MET A 1 -22.60 -5.03 16.41
N GLN A 2 -22.97 -3.80 16.85
CA GLN A 2 -23.60 -2.80 15.97
C GLN A 2 -22.52 -1.90 15.33
N THR A 3 -22.80 -1.45 14.12
CA THR A 3 -21.93 -0.48 13.43
C THR A 3 -21.99 0.87 14.13
N ALA A 4 -20.83 1.47 14.36
CA ALA A 4 -20.69 2.78 14.99
C ALA A 4 -21.41 3.89 14.21
N SER A 5 -21.61 5.05 14.83
CA SER A 5 -22.29 6.19 14.22
C SER A 5 -21.61 6.64 12.92
N LYS A 6 -22.38 7.30 12.03
CA LYS A 6 -21.85 7.87 10.78
C LYS A 6 -20.66 8.81 11.01
N LYS A 7 -20.64 9.50 12.17
CA LYS A 7 -19.53 10.40 12.55
C LYS A 7 -18.22 9.61 12.78
N VAL A 8 -18.29 8.50 13.52
CA VAL A 8 -17.12 7.64 13.76
C VAL A 8 -16.62 7.02 12.46
N ILE A 9 -17.51 6.47 11.62
CA ILE A 9 -17.15 5.87 10.34
C ILE A 9 -16.50 6.91 9.39
N ARG A 10 -17.04 8.14 9.32
CA ARG A 10 -16.42 9.21 8.52
C ARG A 10 -15.06 9.60 9.08
N GLY A 11 -14.96 9.77 10.39
CA GLY A 11 -13.71 10.12 11.05
C GLY A 11 -12.64 9.04 10.91
N TRP A 12 -13.01 7.76 10.94
CA TRP A 12 -12.08 6.66 10.64
C TRP A 12 -11.61 6.73 9.19
N ALA A 13 -12.51 6.91 8.22
CA ALA A 13 -12.15 7.04 6.80
C ALA A 13 -11.25 8.27 6.51
N MET A 14 -11.31 9.32 7.34
CA MET A 14 -10.41 10.47 7.24
C MET A 14 -8.94 10.13 7.50
N TYR A 15 -8.63 8.96 8.08
CA TYR A 15 -7.25 8.54 8.19
C TYR A 15 -6.67 8.11 6.84
N ASP A 16 -7.44 7.38 6.03
CA ASP A 16 -7.02 7.06 4.66
C ASP A 16 -6.85 8.34 3.81
N TRP A 17 -7.76 9.33 3.95
CA TRP A 17 -7.58 10.66 3.36
C TRP A 17 -6.26 11.32 3.78
N ALA A 18 -5.87 11.15 5.05
CA ALA A 18 -4.69 11.79 5.60
C ALA A 18 -3.40 11.08 5.18
N ASN A 19 -3.33 9.74 5.26
CA ASN A 19 -2.08 9.00 5.11
C ASN A 19 -1.80 8.52 3.67
N SER A 20 -2.83 8.33 2.84
CA SER A 20 -2.63 7.83 1.47
C SER A 20 -1.81 8.78 0.59
N VAL A 21 -1.77 10.06 0.94
CA VAL A 21 -0.92 11.07 0.26
C VAL A 21 0.56 10.72 0.34
N TYR A 22 1.03 10.07 1.42
CA TYR A 22 2.40 9.58 1.50
C TYR A 22 2.67 8.56 0.37
N ASN A 23 1.85 7.53 0.28
CA ASN A 23 2.06 6.47 -0.69
C ASN A 23 1.86 6.95 -2.13
N LEU A 24 0.79 7.70 -2.41
CA LEU A 24 0.40 8.06 -3.77
C LEU A 24 1.09 9.33 -4.30
N VAL A 25 1.44 10.28 -3.44
CA VAL A 25 2.10 11.54 -3.86
C VAL A 25 3.62 11.44 -3.73
N ILE A 26 4.14 10.97 -2.58
CA ILE A 26 5.59 10.85 -2.39
C ILE A 26 6.11 9.61 -3.11
N THR A 27 5.72 8.39 -2.67
CA THR A 27 6.45 7.18 -3.08
C THR A 27 6.23 6.78 -4.51
N THR A 28 5.04 7.02 -5.08
CA THR A 28 4.73 6.61 -6.46
C THR A 28 4.91 7.72 -7.49
N THR A 29 4.96 8.99 -7.08
CA THR A 29 4.95 10.11 -8.03
C THR A 29 6.18 11.00 -7.93
N PHE A 30 6.29 11.83 -6.90
CA PHE A 30 7.28 12.92 -6.89
C PHE A 30 8.66 12.51 -6.39
N PHE A 31 8.75 11.68 -5.36
CA PHE A 31 10.04 11.39 -4.73
C PHE A 31 10.98 10.56 -5.62
N PRO A 32 10.56 9.53 -6.37
CA PRO A 32 11.46 8.80 -7.27
C PRO A 32 12.08 9.72 -8.33
N ILE A 33 11.28 10.62 -8.91
CA ILE A 33 11.75 11.60 -9.92
C ILE A 33 12.73 12.58 -9.27
N TYR A 34 12.36 13.15 -8.12
CA TYR A 34 13.19 14.10 -7.39
C TYR A 34 14.53 13.48 -6.99
N TYR A 35 14.49 12.32 -6.32
CA TYR A 35 15.65 11.60 -5.82
C TYR A 35 16.65 11.27 -6.94
N THR A 36 16.19 10.68 -8.03
CA THR A 36 17.05 10.34 -9.17
C THR A 36 17.66 11.59 -9.81
N THR A 37 16.89 12.68 -9.93
CA THR A 37 17.37 13.92 -10.51
C THR A 37 18.45 14.59 -9.64
N VAL A 38 18.21 14.74 -8.33
CA VAL A 38 19.18 15.43 -7.44
C VAL A 38 20.44 14.59 -7.22
N THR A 39 20.32 13.27 -7.14
CA THR A 39 21.48 12.38 -6.97
C THR A 39 22.33 12.33 -8.24
N ARG A 40 21.73 12.23 -9.43
CA ARG A 40 22.48 12.31 -10.69
C ARG A 40 23.22 13.65 -10.83
N LYS A 41 22.57 14.77 -10.49
CA LYS A 41 23.19 16.09 -10.51
C LYS A 41 24.37 16.18 -9.53
N GLN A 42 24.25 15.62 -8.33
CA GLN A 42 25.24 15.71 -7.27
C GLN A 42 26.45 14.79 -7.52
N PHE A 43 26.21 13.57 -8.00
CA PHE A 43 27.27 12.57 -8.16
C PHE A 43 27.77 12.40 -9.60
N GLY A 44 27.23 13.16 -10.54
CA GLY A 44 27.64 13.14 -11.95
C GLY A 44 27.21 11.88 -12.72
N GLY A 45 26.28 11.08 -12.19
CA GLY A 45 25.82 9.83 -12.81
C GLY A 45 24.81 9.07 -11.98
N GLU A 46 24.62 7.80 -12.30
CA GLU A 46 23.67 6.92 -11.61
C GLU A 46 24.25 6.26 -10.34
N THR A 47 25.57 6.37 -10.14
CA THR A 47 26.24 5.79 -8.99
C THR A 47 26.38 6.82 -7.87
N VAL A 48 25.91 6.47 -6.67
CA VAL A 48 26.02 7.29 -5.46
C VAL A 48 26.93 6.60 -4.45
N THR A 49 27.64 7.39 -3.63
CA THR A 49 28.41 6.86 -2.51
C THR A 49 27.63 7.06 -1.22
N PHE A 50 27.34 5.97 -0.50
CA PHE A 50 26.62 5.98 0.77
C PHE A 50 27.30 5.05 1.77
N LEU A 51 27.62 5.55 2.97
CA LEU A 51 28.35 4.82 4.02
C LEU A 51 29.65 4.17 3.50
N GLY A 52 30.40 4.86 2.64
CA GLY A 52 31.67 4.39 2.09
C GLY A 52 31.55 3.34 0.96
N ARG A 53 30.33 2.99 0.54
CA ARG A 53 30.06 2.03 -0.56
C ARG A 53 29.38 2.71 -1.74
N LYS A 54 29.65 2.21 -2.93
CA LYS A 54 29.01 2.66 -4.18
C LYS A 54 27.75 1.84 -4.43
N PHE A 55 26.66 2.54 -4.76
CA PHE A 55 25.36 1.95 -5.13
C PHE A 55 24.86 2.62 -6.40
N ILE A 56 24.05 1.90 -7.17
CA ILE A 56 23.16 2.55 -8.14
C ILE A 56 22.11 3.31 -7.32
N ASN A 57 21.80 4.55 -7.70
CA ASN A 57 20.92 5.42 -6.91
C ASN A 57 19.52 4.80 -6.70
N THR A 58 18.92 4.21 -7.73
CA THR A 58 17.63 3.50 -7.62
C THR A 58 17.70 2.29 -6.71
N SER A 59 18.80 1.52 -6.76
CA SER A 59 18.97 0.37 -5.86
C SER A 59 19.09 0.80 -4.40
N LEU A 60 19.79 1.92 -4.10
CA LEU A 60 19.86 2.44 -2.73
C LEU A 60 18.47 2.86 -2.22
N TYR A 61 17.67 3.47 -3.08
CA TYR A 61 16.28 3.81 -2.78
C TYR A 61 15.46 2.56 -2.44
N ASP A 62 15.52 1.52 -3.27
CA ASP A 62 14.76 0.28 -3.08
C ASP A 62 15.22 -0.48 -1.81
N TYR A 63 16.54 -0.54 -1.55
CA TYR A 63 17.07 -1.14 -0.32
C TYR A 63 16.62 -0.39 0.93
N SER A 64 16.54 0.94 0.86
CA SER A 64 16.07 1.76 1.98
C SER A 64 14.60 1.50 2.30
N PHE A 65 13.75 1.35 1.28
CA PHE A 65 12.36 0.92 1.43
C PHE A 65 12.24 -0.47 2.03
N ALA A 66 12.95 -1.43 1.45
CA ALA A 66 12.94 -2.81 1.91
C ALA A 66 13.37 -2.92 3.37
N LEU A 67 14.44 -2.20 3.75
CA LEU A 67 14.93 -2.15 5.12
C LEU A 67 13.92 -1.52 6.09
N ALA A 68 13.28 -0.40 5.70
CA ALA A 68 12.25 0.24 6.52
C ALA A 68 11.06 -0.70 6.77
N TYR A 69 10.60 -1.40 5.73
CA TYR A 69 9.50 -2.36 5.84
C TYR A 69 9.87 -3.58 6.68
N LEU A 70 11.11 -4.08 6.54
CA LEU A 70 11.62 -5.20 7.35
C LEU A 70 11.70 -4.81 8.83
N LEU A 71 12.25 -3.64 9.13
CA LEU A 71 12.38 -3.16 10.51
C LEU A 71 11.02 -3.05 11.20
N ILE A 72 10.03 -2.44 10.55
CA ILE A 72 8.70 -2.32 11.16
C ILE A 72 7.98 -3.67 11.27
N ALA A 73 8.15 -4.56 10.28
CA ALA A 73 7.57 -5.90 10.31
C ALA A 73 8.13 -6.74 11.47
N LEU A 74 9.41 -6.61 11.77
CA LEU A 74 10.04 -7.27 12.93
C LEU A 74 9.55 -6.70 14.27
N LEU A 75 9.15 -5.43 14.30
CA LEU A 75 8.61 -4.77 15.48
C LEU A 75 7.11 -5.04 15.70
N TYR A 76 6.38 -5.47 14.68
CA TYR A 76 4.92 -5.70 14.78
C TYR A 76 4.52 -6.58 15.97
N PRO A 77 5.16 -7.75 16.23
CA PRO A 77 4.75 -8.61 17.35
C PRO A 77 4.72 -7.86 18.68
N VAL A 78 5.76 -7.07 18.95
CA VAL A 78 5.86 -6.32 20.20
C VAL A 78 4.87 -5.17 20.24
N LEU A 79 4.81 -4.38 19.19
CA LEU A 79 3.97 -3.17 19.11
C LEU A 79 2.47 -3.52 19.21
N THR A 80 2.02 -4.54 18.49
CA THR A 80 0.61 -4.91 18.43
C THR A 80 0.15 -5.64 19.69
N SER A 81 0.98 -6.52 20.24
CA SER A 81 0.68 -7.19 21.53
C SER A 81 0.55 -6.18 22.67
N VAL A 82 1.45 -5.19 22.74
CA VAL A 82 1.35 -4.10 23.74
C VAL A 82 0.09 -3.25 23.51
N ALA A 83 -0.22 -2.95 22.26
CA ALA A 83 -1.39 -2.13 21.94
C ALA A 83 -2.70 -2.85 22.28
N ASP A 84 -2.81 -4.15 22.00
CA ASP A 84 -3.98 -4.96 22.34
C ASP A 84 -4.13 -5.13 23.86
N SER A 85 -3.04 -5.52 24.56
CA SER A 85 -3.05 -5.74 26.02
C SER A 85 -3.44 -4.48 26.80
N ARG A 86 -3.04 -3.30 26.34
CA ARG A 86 -3.34 -2.02 26.98
C ARG A 86 -4.60 -1.33 26.48
N GLY A 87 -5.16 -1.77 25.35
CA GLY A 87 -6.27 -1.09 24.70
C GLY A 87 -5.91 0.31 24.17
N ASN A 88 -4.63 0.56 23.83
CA ASN A 88 -4.12 1.89 23.45
C ASN A 88 -3.65 1.97 21.98
N LYS A 89 -4.30 1.24 21.08
CA LYS A 89 -4.00 1.22 19.63
C LYS A 89 -3.88 2.61 19.02
N LYS A 90 -4.71 3.56 19.46
CA LYS A 90 -4.71 4.95 19.01
C LYS A 90 -3.42 5.69 19.39
N VAL A 91 -2.79 5.38 20.51
CA VAL A 91 -1.50 5.99 20.91
C VAL A 91 -0.41 5.58 19.93
N PHE A 92 -0.32 4.28 19.60
CA PHE A 92 0.63 3.78 18.60
C PHE A 92 0.35 4.36 17.21
N MET A 93 -0.91 4.41 16.81
CA MET A 93 -1.32 5.02 15.55
C MET A 93 -0.90 6.50 15.46
N LYS A 94 -1.08 7.28 16.53
CA LYS A 94 -0.62 8.67 16.63
C LYS A 94 0.90 8.78 16.52
N PHE A 95 1.63 7.96 17.27
CA PHE A 95 3.09 7.96 17.26
C PHE A 95 3.62 7.75 15.83
N PHE A 96 3.17 6.70 15.16
CA PHE A 96 3.60 6.42 13.79
C PHE A 96 3.10 7.45 12.78
N CYS A 97 1.92 8.02 12.96
CA CYS A 97 1.40 9.12 12.15
C CYS A 97 2.32 10.34 12.22
N TYR A 98 2.66 10.79 13.42
CA TYR A 98 3.53 11.96 13.58
C TYR A 98 4.97 11.68 13.13
N MET A 99 5.48 10.48 13.38
CA MET A 99 6.78 10.05 12.89
C MET A 99 6.83 10.08 11.35
N GLY A 100 5.81 9.53 10.69
CA GLY A 100 5.73 9.53 9.22
C GLY A 100 5.55 10.93 8.64
N SER A 101 4.68 11.74 9.23
CA SER A 101 4.46 13.13 8.83
C SER A 101 5.72 13.96 8.97
N PHE A 102 6.46 13.79 10.07
CA PHE A 102 7.76 14.45 10.30
C PHE A 102 8.78 14.02 9.23
N GLY A 103 8.89 12.70 8.94
CA GLY A 103 9.75 12.20 7.87
C GLY A 103 9.45 12.84 6.52
N CYS A 104 8.15 12.94 6.14
CA CYS A 104 7.72 13.61 4.92
C CYS A 104 8.10 15.10 4.90
N ALA A 105 7.85 15.82 5.99
CA ALA A 105 8.16 17.26 6.08
C ALA A 105 9.68 17.52 6.02
N MET A 106 10.49 16.67 6.64
CA MET A 106 11.94 16.78 6.63
C MET A 106 12.57 16.49 5.27
N LEU A 107 11.88 15.78 4.35
CA LEU A 107 12.31 15.64 2.96
C LEU A 107 12.43 16.99 2.23
N TYR A 108 11.76 18.04 2.73
CA TYR A 108 11.93 19.40 2.23
C TYR A 108 13.40 19.85 2.24
N PHE A 109 14.20 19.44 3.22
CA PHE A 109 15.60 19.82 3.37
C PHE A 109 16.57 18.92 2.58
N PHE A 110 16.09 17.85 1.98
CA PHE A 110 16.90 17.01 1.12
C PHE A 110 17.18 17.71 -0.21
N ASN A 111 18.45 17.92 -0.56
CA ASN A 111 18.89 18.64 -1.76
C ASN A 111 19.92 17.89 -2.60
N GLY A 112 20.20 16.63 -2.29
CA GLY A 112 21.18 15.78 -2.96
C GLY A 112 22.57 15.79 -2.32
N THR A 113 23.03 16.88 -1.70
CA THR A 113 24.33 16.93 -0.99
C THR A 113 24.28 16.15 0.32
N ASN A 114 23.12 16.10 0.95
CA ASN A 114 22.83 15.43 2.21
C ASN A 114 22.06 14.12 2.00
N LEU A 115 22.62 13.22 1.18
CA LEU A 115 21.98 11.94 0.78
C LEU A 115 21.50 11.13 1.99
N TRP A 116 22.27 11.11 3.09
CA TRP A 116 21.91 10.43 4.33
C TRP A 116 20.58 10.96 4.92
N LEU A 117 20.33 12.27 4.83
CA LEU A 117 19.07 12.88 5.30
C LEU A 117 17.89 12.39 4.45
N GLY A 118 18.05 12.38 3.11
CA GLY A 118 17.00 11.90 2.21
C GLY A 118 16.63 10.45 2.48
N ILE A 119 17.61 9.57 2.64
CA ILE A 119 17.43 8.15 2.94
C ILE A 119 16.79 7.96 4.33
N LEU A 120 17.29 8.64 5.36
CA LEU A 120 16.77 8.53 6.71
C LEU A 120 15.30 9.01 6.78
N CYS A 121 14.99 10.17 6.18
CA CYS A 121 13.64 10.71 6.15
C CYS A 121 12.67 9.80 5.39
N LEU A 122 13.10 9.22 4.27
CA LEU A 122 12.34 8.23 3.52
C LEU A 122 12.00 7.00 4.38
N MET A 123 13.00 6.46 5.09
CA MET A 123 12.81 5.31 5.98
C MET A 123 11.85 5.65 7.12
N ILE A 124 12.01 6.81 7.79
CA ILE A 124 11.13 7.27 8.86
C ILE A 124 9.70 7.43 8.35
N ALA A 125 9.51 8.05 7.18
CA ALA A 125 8.20 8.22 6.57
C ALA A 125 7.54 6.86 6.24
N SER A 126 8.32 5.92 5.67
CA SER A 126 7.87 4.56 5.35
C SER A 126 7.46 3.79 6.59
N MET A 127 8.30 3.80 7.62
CA MET A 127 8.01 3.13 8.90
C MET A 127 6.78 3.74 9.58
N GLY A 128 6.64 5.07 9.52
CA GLY A 128 5.46 5.78 10.03
C GLY A 128 4.18 5.38 9.31
N PHE A 129 4.23 5.30 7.98
CA PHE A 129 3.09 4.87 7.18
C PHE A 129 2.70 3.43 7.51
N VAL A 130 3.60 2.49 7.35
CA VAL A 130 3.33 1.06 7.57
C VAL A 130 2.93 0.80 9.03
N GLY A 131 3.66 1.39 10.00
CA GLY A 131 3.38 1.23 11.43
C GLY A 131 2.04 1.81 11.86
N SER A 132 1.55 2.88 11.23
CA SER A 132 0.24 3.43 11.57
C SER A 132 -0.93 2.66 10.96
N VAL A 133 -0.75 2.08 9.77
CA VAL A 133 -1.81 1.40 9.01
C VAL A 133 -2.27 0.12 9.73
N VAL A 134 -1.38 -0.64 10.39
CA VAL A 134 -1.77 -1.84 11.13
C VAL A 134 -2.78 -1.53 12.24
N PHE A 135 -2.54 -0.46 13.01
CA PHE A 135 -3.46 -0.03 14.07
C PHE A 135 -4.74 0.57 13.50
N TYR A 136 -4.65 1.32 12.41
CA TYR A 136 -5.80 1.84 11.69
C TYR A 136 -6.72 0.72 11.19
N ASN A 137 -6.17 -0.31 10.56
CA ASN A 137 -6.90 -1.47 10.07
C ASN A 137 -7.57 -2.24 11.21
N ALA A 138 -6.90 -2.34 12.37
CA ALA A 138 -7.41 -3.03 13.56
C ALA A 138 -8.67 -2.40 14.15
N PHE A 139 -8.97 -1.12 13.87
CA PHE A 139 -10.24 -0.50 14.26
C PHE A 139 -11.42 -0.94 13.41
N LEU A 140 -11.22 -1.43 12.19
CA LEU A 140 -12.33 -1.80 11.30
C LEU A 140 -13.32 -2.81 11.93
N PRO A 141 -12.86 -3.94 12.52
CA PRO A 141 -13.77 -4.87 13.19
C PRO A 141 -14.40 -4.30 14.47
N GLU A 142 -13.84 -3.24 15.06
CA GLU A 142 -14.36 -2.63 16.29
C GLU A 142 -15.45 -1.58 16.02
N ILE A 143 -15.44 -0.95 14.82
CA ILE A 143 -16.37 0.11 14.47
C ILE A 143 -17.46 -0.31 13.50
N ALA A 144 -17.30 -1.47 12.83
CA ALA A 144 -18.24 -1.93 11.81
C ALA A 144 -18.70 -3.37 12.06
N ALA A 145 -20.02 -3.57 12.07
CA ALA A 145 -20.60 -4.90 12.06
C ALA A 145 -20.15 -5.67 10.81
N PRO A 146 -20.05 -7.00 10.85
CA PRO A 146 -19.57 -7.79 9.71
C PRO A 146 -20.24 -7.46 8.37
N ALA A 147 -21.55 -7.19 8.37
CA ALA A 147 -22.30 -6.83 7.17
C ALA A 147 -21.86 -5.50 6.55
N ASP A 148 -21.38 -4.55 7.37
CA ASP A 148 -21.03 -3.18 6.93
C ASP A 148 -19.51 -3.03 6.60
N ARG A 149 -18.67 -4.00 6.95
CA ARG A 149 -17.20 -3.87 6.82
C ARG A 149 -16.74 -3.60 5.40
N ASP A 150 -17.41 -4.15 4.39
CA ASP A 150 -17.05 -3.91 2.98
C ASP A 150 -17.29 -2.44 2.61
N ARG A 151 -18.47 -1.91 2.95
CA ARG A 151 -18.82 -0.52 2.69
C ARG A 151 -17.91 0.46 3.44
N VAL A 152 -17.62 0.17 4.71
CA VAL A 152 -16.73 1.01 5.54
C VAL A 152 -15.31 0.98 5.00
N SER A 153 -14.78 -0.20 4.64
CA SER A 153 -13.45 -0.34 4.05
C SER A 153 -13.34 0.40 2.71
N ALA A 154 -14.32 0.21 1.81
CA ALA A 154 -14.35 0.90 0.52
C ALA A 154 -14.40 2.43 0.67
N LYS A 155 -15.13 2.93 1.67
CA LYS A 155 -15.18 4.36 1.99
C LYS A 155 -13.82 4.90 2.39
N GLY A 156 -13.06 4.17 3.22
CA GLY A 156 -11.70 4.55 3.60
C GLY A 156 -10.81 4.70 2.36
N PHE A 157 -10.73 3.67 1.52
CA PHE A 157 -9.93 3.71 0.29
C PHE A 157 -10.37 4.84 -0.67
N SER A 158 -11.68 5.05 -0.85
CA SER A 158 -12.18 6.15 -1.67
C SER A 158 -11.72 7.51 -1.15
N TYR A 159 -11.74 7.72 0.18
CA TYR A 159 -11.25 8.93 0.80
C TYR A 159 -9.74 9.10 0.58
N GLY A 160 -8.96 8.02 0.69
CA GLY A 160 -7.53 8.01 0.43
C GLY A 160 -7.20 8.44 -1.01
N TYR A 161 -7.89 7.90 -1.99
CA TYR A 161 -7.70 8.31 -3.39
C TYR A 161 -8.07 9.77 -3.63
N ILE A 162 -9.22 10.25 -3.09
CA ILE A 162 -9.63 11.65 -3.26
C ILE A 162 -8.59 12.60 -2.65
N GLY A 163 -8.16 12.37 -1.40
CA GLY A 163 -7.15 13.19 -0.75
C GLY A 163 -5.83 13.22 -1.51
N SER A 164 -5.41 12.05 -2.01
CA SER A 164 -4.15 11.92 -2.77
C SER A 164 -4.22 12.63 -4.12
N VAL A 165 -5.31 12.51 -4.86
CA VAL A 165 -5.50 13.21 -6.14
C VAL A 165 -5.48 14.73 -5.95
N ILE A 166 -6.14 15.24 -4.92
CA ILE A 166 -6.13 16.69 -4.63
C ILE A 166 -4.70 17.17 -4.37
N LEU A 167 -3.97 16.51 -3.49
CA LEU A 167 -2.61 16.95 -3.15
C LEU A 167 -1.63 16.71 -4.31
N GLN A 168 -1.84 15.68 -5.11
CA GLN A 168 -1.06 15.40 -6.31
C GLN A 168 -1.27 16.50 -7.37
N ILE A 169 -2.51 16.96 -7.58
CA ILE A 169 -2.81 18.09 -8.46
C ILE A 169 -2.13 19.37 -7.94
N ILE A 170 -2.18 19.64 -6.64
CA ILE A 170 -1.46 20.78 -6.04
C ILE A 170 0.04 20.68 -6.33
N GLY A 171 0.65 19.51 -6.16
CA GLY A 171 2.05 19.27 -6.48
C GLY A 171 2.38 19.53 -7.96
N PHE A 172 1.53 19.07 -8.89
CA PHE A 172 1.71 19.34 -10.33
C PHE A 172 1.56 20.83 -10.67
N VAL A 173 0.61 21.51 -10.07
CA VAL A 173 0.47 22.97 -10.22
C VAL A 173 1.74 23.66 -9.76
N LEU A 174 2.28 23.31 -8.60
CA LEU A 174 3.54 23.87 -8.12
C LEU A 174 4.71 23.61 -9.09
N VAL A 175 4.87 22.37 -9.59
CA VAL A 175 5.92 22.02 -10.57
C VAL A 175 5.73 22.75 -11.90
N THR A 176 4.51 23.07 -12.29
CA THR A 176 4.22 23.77 -13.55
C THR A 176 4.49 25.28 -13.44
N PHE A 177 4.11 25.91 -12.34
CA PHE A 177 4.14 27.38 -12.19
C PHE A 177 5.40 27.91 -11.50
N LEU A 178 6.11 27.11 -10.68
CA LEU A 178 7.38 27.54 -10.12
C LEU A 178 8.52 27.33 -11.14
N SER A 179 9.41 28.31 -11.25
CA SER A 179 10.61 28.23 -12.10
C SER A 179 11.58 27.13 -11.61
N ASP A 180 11.73 26.96 -10.30
CA ASP A 180 12.50 25.87 -9.70
C ASP A 180 11.60 24.64 -9.43
N LYS A 181 11.61 23.69 -10.36
CA LYS A 181 10.83 22.44 -10.26
C LYS A 181 11.26 21.55 -9.09
N LEU A 182 12.53 21.58 -8.71
CA LEU A 182 13.04 20.80 -7.58
C LEU A 182 12.53 21.40 -6.25
N LEU A 183 12.51 22.72 -6.14
CA LEU A 183 11.91 23.39 -4.98
C LEU A 183 10.40 23.10 -4.90
N ALA A 184 9.69 23.09 -6.03
CA ALA A 184 8.27 22.74 -6.07
C ALA A 184 7.98 21.34 -5.51
N MET A 185 8.81 20.35 -5.88
CA MET A 185 8.70 18.99 -5.34
C MET A 185 9.00 18.94 -3.84
N ARG A 186 10.00 19.69 -3.35
CA ARG A 186 10.31 19.78 -1.92
C ARG A 186 9.17 20.40 -1.13
N ILE A 187 8.54 21.47 -1.66
CA ILE A 187 7.33 22.06 -1.08
C ILE A 187 6.20 21.03 -1.02
N THR A 188 6.04 20.21 -2.07
CA THR A 188 5.04 19.14 -2.08
C THR A 188 5.27 18.12 -0.96
N PHE A 189 6.54 17.74 -0.68
CA PHE A 189 6.85 16.84 0.44
C PHE A 189 6.48 17.45 1.79
N LEU A 190 6.77 18.73 1.99
CA LEU A 190 6.36 19.46 3.20
C LEU A 190 4.83 19.48 3.35
N LEU A 191 4.11 19.77 2.25
CA LEU A 191 2.65 19.77 2.24
C LEU A 191 2.07 18.39 2.56
N VAL A 192 2.68 17.28 2.10
CA VAL A 192 2.28 15.92 2.48
C VAL A 192 2.39 15.71 3.98
N GLY A 193 3.51 16.12 4.59
CA GLY A 193 3.69 16.00 6.04
C GLY A 193 2.64 16.79 6.83
N ILE A 194 2.40 18.06 6.46
CA ILE A 194 1.39 18.91 7.07
C ILE A 194 -0.03 18.32 6.87
N TRP A 195 -0.36 17.89 5.67
CA TRP A 195 -1.64 17.27 5.33
C TRP A 195 -1.92 16.05 6.21
N TRP A 196 -0.97 15.14 6.27
CA TRP A 196 -1.13 13.91 7.04
C TRP A 196 -1.30 14.20 8.53
N ALA A 197 -0.43 15.02 9.14
CA ALA A 197 -0.54 15.39 10.55
C ALA A 197 -1.86 16.10 10.87
N SER A 198 -2.31 17.03 10.01
CA SER A 198 -3.49 17.85 10.25
C SER A 198 -4.79 17.07 10.11
N PHE A 199 -4.99 16.37 9.00
CA PHE A 199 -6.24 15.62 8.77
C PHE A 199 -6.39 14.39 9.66
N ALA A 200 -5.30 13.77 10.11
CA ALA A 200 -5.35 12.68 11.09
C ALA A 200 -5.99 13.08 12.42
N GLN A 201 -5.98 14.38 12.80
CA GLN A 201 -6.64 14.85 14.03
C GLN A 201 -8.13 14.56 14.03
N ILE A 202 -8.79 14.60 12.87
CA ILE A 202 -10.22 14.27 12.74
C ILE A 202 -10.46 12.83 13.18
N THR A 203 -9.60 11.90 12.73
CA THR A 203 -9.66 10.50 13.14
C THR A 203 -9.41 10.33 14.63
N PHE A 204 -8.37 10.97 15.13
CA PHE A 204 -8.00 10.89 16.54
C PHE A 204 -9.04 11.48 17.49
N SER A 205 -9.86 12.41 17.02
CA SER A 205 -10.94 12.99 17.84
C SER A 205 -12.15 12.08 18.00
N VAL A 206 -12.39 11.13 17.07
CA VAL A 206 -13.60 10.29 17.05
C VAL A 206 -13.37 8.84 17.45
N LEU A 207 -12.13 8.33 17.31
CA LEU A 207 -11.81 6.97 17.75
C LEU A 207 -11.65 6.95 19.27
N SER A 208 -12.38 6.07 19.93
CA SER A 208 -12.28 5.82 21.37
C SER A 208 -11.18 4.80 21.68
N GLU A 209 -10.59 4.93 22.84
CA GLU A 209 -9.66 3.92 23.41
C GLU A 209 -10.38 3.15 24.51
N THR A 210 -10.29 1.83 24.46
CA THR A 210 -10.74 0.98 25.55
C THR A 210 -9.53 0.71 26.44
N LYS A 211 -9.28 1.60 27.41
CA LYS A 211 -8.15 1.46 28.32
C LYS A 211 -8.28 0.14 29.11
N SER A 212 -7.26 -0.70 29.03
CA SER A 212 -7.11 -1.88 29.90
C SER A 212 -6.09 -1.57 31.00
N ALA A 213 -6.35 -2.02 32.21
CA ALA A 213 -5.50 -1.80 33.38
C ALA A 213 -4.31 -2.78 33.48
N VAL A 214 -4.01 -3.52 32.39
CA VAL A 214 -2.95 -4.53 32.40
C VAL A 214 -1.58 -3.85 32.51
N LYS A 215 -0.80 -4.22 33.54
CA LYS A 215 0.59 -3.80 33.74
C LYS A 215 1.50 -4.52 32.74
N ILE A 216 2.52 -3.82 32.24
CA ILE A 216 3.53 -4.45 31.37
C ILE A 216 4.35 -5.42 32.24
N SER A 217 4.45 -6.68 31.80
CA SER A 217 5.40 -7.64 32.34
C SER A 217 6.83 -7.31 31.90
N ALA A 218 7.82 -7.66 32.73
CA ALA A 218 9.23 -7.56 32.35
C ALA A 218 9.58 -8.50 31.16
N SER A 219 8.73 -9.51 30.89
CA SER A 219 8.87 -10.49 29.79
C SER A 219 8.17 -10.07 28.50
N ILE A 220 7.86 -8.77 28.32
CA ILE A 220 7.00 -8.28 27.22
C ILE A 220 7.42 -8.76 25.82
N ILE A 221 8.72 -8.90 25.55
CA ILE A 221 9.21 -9.35 24.25
C ILE A 221 8.89 -10.83 24.05
N SER A 222 9.16 -11.67 25.04
CA SER A 222 8.86 -13.11 25.01
C SER A 222 7.35 -13.36 24.89
N ASP A 223 6.57 -12.61 25.65
CA ASP A 223 5.10 -12.71 25.67
C ASP A 223 4.52 -12.29 24.31
N SER A 224 5.09 -11.26 23.67
CA SER A 224 4.68 -10.77 22.35
C SER A 224 4.93 -11.79 21.24
N PHE A 225 6.09 -12.45 21.24
CA PHE A 225 6.35 -13.52 20.28
C PHE A 225 5.48 -14.76 20.54
N SER A 226 5.16 -15.05 21.80
CA SER A 226 4.23 -16.13 22.15
C SER A 226 2.81 -15.81 21.67
N GLU A 227 2.37 -14.54 21.77
CA GLU A 227 1.08 -14.06 21.24
C GLU A 227 1.00 -14.21 19.72
N MET A 228 2.04 -13.79 18.97
CA MET A 228 2.09 -14.03 17.52
C MET A 228 2.02 -15.51 17.16
N LYS A 229 2.71 -16.36 17.92
CA LYS A 229 2.65 -17.82 17.73
C LYS A 229 1.24 -18.35 18.02
N LYS A 230 0.56 -17.83 19.03
CA LYS A 230 -0.84 -18.16 19.35
C LYS A 230 -1.76 -17.77 18.20
N VAL A 231 -1.69 -16.52 17.72
CA VAL A 231 -2.46 -16.04 16.55
C VAL A 231 -2.21 -16.92 15.33
N TYR A 232 -0.95 -17.27 15.05
CA TYR A 232 -0.63 -18.20 13.95
C TYR A 232 -1.30 -19.57 14.11
N LEU A 233 -1.25 -20.14 15.31
CA LEU A 233 -1.87 -21.44 15.60
C LEU A 233 -3.41 -21.39 15.51
N GLU A 234 -4.01 -20.26 15.90
CA GLU A 234 -5.45 -20.03 15.75
C GLU A 234 -5.84 -19.89 14.26
N ILE A 235 -5.11 -19.11 13.48
CA ILE A 235 -5.31 -19.00 12.02
C ILE A 235 -5.20 -20.38 11.35
N LYS A 236 -4.29 -21.22 11.81
CA LYS A 236 -4.09 -22.57 11.27
C LYS A 236 -5.32 -23.47 11.47
N LYS A 237 -6.10 -23.24 12.54
CA LYS A 237 -7.35 -23.95 12.85
C LYS A 237 -8.55 -23.43 12.07
N LEU A 238 -8.45 -22.26 11.43
CA LEU A 238 -9.51 -21.61 10.65
C LEU A 238 -9.26 -21.82 9.14
N PRO A 239 -9.79 -22.88 8.52
CA PRO A 239 -9.38 -23.29 7.18
C PRO A 239 -9.75 -22.24 6.12
N ILE A 240 -10.87 -21.53 6.26
CA ILE A 240 -11.27 -20.46 5.34
C ILE A 240 -10.28 -19.30 5.42
N LEU A 241 -9.97 -18.82 6.63
CA LEU A 241 -9.03 -17.72 6.85
C LEU A 241 -7.62 -18.08 6.39
N LYS A 242 -7.15 -19.28 6.70
CA LYS A 242 -5.85 -19.80 6.27
C LYS A 242 -5.73 -19.83 4.75
N ASN A 243 -6.73 -20.36 4.05
CA ASN A 243 -6.72 -20.44 2.59
C ASN A 243 -6.88 -19.05 1.95
N PHE A 244 -7.68 -18.17 2.55
CA PHE A 244 -7.76 -16.76 2.13
C PHE A 244 -6.40 -16.07 2.23
N LEU A 245 -5.69 -16.17 3.35
CA LEU A 245 -4.37 -15.56 3.52
C LEU A 245 -3.34 -16.07 2.52
N ARG A 246 -3.37 -17.37 2.19
CA ARG A 246 -2.52 -17.93 1.12
C ARG A 246 -2.88 -17.33 -0.25
N GLY A 247 -4.17 -17.22 -0.56
CA GLY A 247 -4.65 -16.54 -1.76
C GLY A 247 -4.22 -15.09 -1.78
N PHE A 248 -4.41 -14.37 -0.66
CA PHE A 248 -4.02 -12.98 -0.45
C PHE A 248 -2.52 -12.77 -0.70
N PHE A 249 -1.67 -13.63 -0.15
CA PHE A 249 -0.23 -13.58 -0.37
C PHE A 249 0.12 -13.62 -1.86
N PHE A 250 -0.42 -14.60 -2.59
CA PHE A 250 -0.08 -14.76 -4.02
C PHE A 250 -0.66 -13.65 -4.89
N TYR A 251 -1.95 -13.31 -4.78
CA TYR A 251 -2.48 -12.27 -5.65
C TYR A 251 -1.95 -10.87 -5.27
N SER A 252 -1.56 -10.64 -4.01
CA SER A 252 -0.90 -9.39 -3.61
C SER A 252 0.49 -9.25 -4.23
N MET A 253 1.25 -10.33 -4.43
CA MET A 253 2.49 -10.29 -5.23
C MET A 253 2.21 -9.67 -6.60
N GLY A 254 1.19 -10.15 -7.31
CA GLY A 254 0.83 -9.62 -8.64
C GLY A 254 0.35 -8.18 -8.58
N VAL A 255 -0.65 -7.87 -7.73
CA VAL A 255 -1.27 -6.54 -7.64
C VAL A 255 -0.25 -5.46 -7.29
N GLN A 256 0.53 -5.67 -6.23
CA GLN A 256 1.50 -4.68 -5.76
C GLN A 256 2.65 -4.50 -6.75
N THR A 257 3.09 -5.58 -7.39
CA THR A 257 4.12 -5.50 -8.44
C THR A 257 3.62 -4.73 -9.66
N VAL A 258 2.39 -4.96 -10.13
CA VAL A 258 1.81 -4.16 -11.23
C VAL A 258 1.78 -2.68 -10.87
N MET A 259 1.38 -2.33 -9.64
CA MET A 259 1.32 -0.93 -9.21
C MET A 259 2.68 -0.24 -9.23
N LEU A 260 3.73 -0.93 -8.76
CA LEU A 260 5.08 -0.38 -8.71
C LEU A 260 5.75 -0.39 -10.10
N ALA A 261 5.49 -1.41 -10.92
CA ALA A 261 6.07 -1.56 -12.25
C ALA A 261 5.34 -0.78 -13.35
N ALA A 262 4.10 -0.31 -13.13
CA ALA A 262 3.29 0.33 -14.17
C ALA A 262 3.97 1.55 -14.81
N THR A 263 4.63 2.38 -14.01
CA THR A 263 5.37 3.55 -14.51
C THR A 263 6.58 3.12 -15.35
N LEU A 264 7.32 2.11 -14.91
CA LEU A 264 8.45 1.56 -15.66
C LEU A 264 7.99 0.89 -16.96
N PHE A 265 6.87 0.19 -16.94
CA PHE A 265 6.24 -0.39 -18.11
C PHE A 265 5.89 0.68 -19.15
N GLY A 266 5.25 1.76 -18.73
CA GLY A 266 4.89 2.88 -19.60
C GLY A 266 6.11 3.62 -20.15
N SER A 267 7.12 3.90 -19.32
CA SER A 267 8.30 4.68 -19.72
C SER A 267 9.31 3.88 -20.52
N LYS A 268 9.74 2.71 -20.01
CA LYS A 268 10.80 1.91 -20.64
C LYS A 268 10.28 1.08 -21.82
N LEU A 269 9.15 0.39 -21.65
CA LEU A 269 8.67 -0.55 -22.66
C LEU A 269 7.80 0.14 -23.71
N LEU A 270 6.86 0.98 -23.31
CA LEU A 270 5.98 1.69 -24.24
C LEU A 270 6.56 3.03 -24.73
N GLN A 271 7.63 3.53 -24.10
CA GLN A 271 8.32 4.79 -24.45
C GLN A 271 7.37 6.00 -24.45
N LEU A 272 6.45 6.04 -23.51
CA LEU A 272 5.52 7.15 -23.36
C LEU A 272 6.18 8.34 -22.64
N ALA A 273 5.81 9.56 -23.03
CA ALA A 273 6.27 10.78 -22.39
C ALA A 273 5.79 10.86 -20.92
N ASP A 274 6.60 11.48 -20.05
CA ASP A 274 6.32 11.62 -18.61
C ASP A 274 4.94 12.21 -18.33
N THR A 275 4.50 13.20 -19.11
CA THR A 275 3.16 13.79 -18.96
C THR A 275 2.05 12.75 -19.11
N LYS A 276 2.18 11.79 -20.04
CA LYS A 276 1.21 10.72 -20.27
C LYS A 276 1.20 9.72 -19.12
N LEU A 277 2.38 9.44 -18.54
CA LEU A 277 2.50 8.58 -17.35
C LEU A 277 1.82 9.23 -16.14
N ILE A 278 2.03 10.53 -15.93
CA ILE A 278 1.39 11.30 -14.87
C ILE A 278 -0.14 11.27 -15.01
N ILE A 279 -0.66 11.56 -16.21
CA ILE A 279 -2.10 11.49 -16.50
C ILE A 279 -2.63 10.09 -16.18
N THR A 280 -1.90 9.05 -16.53
CA THR A 280 -2.28 7.66 -16.28
C THR A 280 -2.36 7.35 -14.79
N ILE A 281 -1.40 7.81 -13.97
CA ILE A 281 -1.42 7.60 -12.51
C ILE A 281 -2.66 8.29 -11.90
N VAL A 282 -2.96 9.51 -12.30
CA VAL A 282 -4.16 10.23 -11.83
C VAL A 282 -5.44 9.52 -12.28
N LEU A 283 -5.48 9.05 -13.53
CA LEU A 283 -6.62 8.33 -14.08
C LEU A 283 -6.90 7.03 -13.29
N ILE A 284 -5.85 6.24 -12.98
CA ILE A 284 -5.98 5.03 -12.14
C ILE A 284 -6.63 5.40 -10.80
N GLN A 285 -6.18 6.44 -10.13
CA GLN A 285 -6.69 6.84 -8.82
C GLN A 285 -8.15 7.34 -8.91
N LEU A 286 -8.48 8.14 -9.91
CA LEU A 286 -9.85 8.63 -10.13
C LEU A 286 -10.83 7.48 -10.40
N VAL A 287 -10.42 6.48 -11.20
CA VAL A 287 -11.24 5.30 -11.51
C VAL A 287 -11.31 4.35 -10.31
N ALA A 288 -10.28 4.31 -9.46
CA ALA A 288 -10.28 3.46 -8.25
C ALA A 288 -11.34 3.89 -7.23
N ILE A 289 -11.75 5.16 -7.21
CA ILE A 289 -12.80 5.66 -6.32
C ILE A 289 -14.14 4.95 -6.59
N PRO A 290 -14.75 5.07 -7.77
CA PRO A 290 -15.98 4.34 -8.09
C PRO A 290 -15.77 2.83 -8.09
N GLY A 291 -14.56 2.34 -8.46
CA GLY A 291 -14.21 0.93 -8.44
C GLY A 291 -14.33 0.31 -7.05
N ALA A 292 -13.81 0.95 -6.01
CA ALA A 292 -13.92 0.49 -4.63
C ALA A 292 -15.38 0.41 -4.17
N ILE A 293 -16.19 1.41 -4.50
CA ILE A 293 -17.61 1.47 -4.15
C ILE A 293 -18.40 0.37 -4.90
N TRP A 294 -18.15 0.21 -6.18
CA TRP A 294 -18.81 -0.80 -7.01
C TRP A 294 -18.51 -2.22 -6.54
N VAL A 295 -17.24 -2.53 -6.28
CA VAL A 295 -16.81 -3.83 -5.76
C VAL A 295 -17.42 -4.12 -4.39
N SER A 296 -17.52 -3.12 -3.51
CA SER A 296 -18.20 -3.27 -2.21
C SER A 296 -19.66 -3.66 -2.37
N ARG A 297 -20.41 -3.03 -3.29
CA ARG A 297 -21.82 -3.40 -3.58
C ARG A 297 -21.94 -4.80 -4.18
N LEU A 298 -20.99 -5.20 -5.04
CA LEU A 298 -20.95 -6.55 -5.57
C LEU A 298 -20.72 -7.59 -4.46
N SER A 299 -19.83 -7.29 -3.51
CA SER A 299 -19.53 -8.20 -2.40
C SER A 299 -20.71 -8.37 -1.44
N GLU A 300 -21.51 -7.34 -1.22
CA GLU A 300 -22.76 -7.42 -0.45
C GLU A 300 -23.75 -8.40 -1.12
N ARG A 301 -23.81 -8.42 -2.46
CA ARG A 301 -24.74 -9.27 -3.20
C ARG A 301 -24.25 -10.70 -3.42
N PHE A 302 -22.98 -10.88 -3.76
CA PHE A 302 -22.43 -12.17 -4.21
C PHE A 302 -21.49 -12.83 -3.20
N GLY A 303 -21.11 -12.11 -2.15
CA GLY A 303 -20.14 -12.54 -1.13
C GLY A 303 -18.68 -12.26 -1.51
N ASN A 304 -17.90 -11.96 -0.51
CA ASN A 304 -16.52 -11.45 -0.66
C ASN A 304 -15.60 -12.38 -1.47
N LEU A 305 -15.56 -13.69 -1.13
CA LEU A 305 -14.66 -14.63 -1.80
C LEU A 305 -15.00 -14.84 -3.29
N ARG A 306 -16.28 -14.76 -3.66
CA ARG A 306 -16.69 -14.86 -5.07
C ARG A 306 -16.24 -13.64 -5.86
N VAL A 307 -16.45 -12.45 -5.29
CA VAL A 307 -16.08 -11.19 -5.94
C VAL A 307 -14.56 -11.09 -6.05
N LEU A 308 -13.80 -11.42 -5.00
CA LEU A 308 -12.32 -11.48 -5.06
C LEU A 308 -11.84 -12.45 -6.15
N THR A 309 -12.46 -13.62 -6.26
CA THR A 309 -12.16 -14.58 -7.34
C THR A 309 -12.35 -13.95 -8.71
N GLY A 310 -13.46 -13.26 -8.94
CA GLY A 310 -13.72 -12.55 -10.21
C GLY A 310 -12.71 -11.44 -10.49
N ILE A 311 -12.33 -10.67 -9.47
CA ILE A 311 -11.33 -9.61 -9.60
C ILE A 311 -9.95 -10.19 -9.94
N VAL A 312 -9.54 -11.30 -9.32
CA VAL A 312 -8.26 -11.95 -9.63
C VAL A 312 -8.24 -12.48 -11.06
N ILE A 313 -9.35 -13.04 -11.55
CA ILE A 313 -9.48 -13.41 -12.98
C ILE A 313 -9.33 -12.17 -13.86
N PHE A 314 -9.95 -11.07 -13.51
CA PHE A 314 -9.84 -9.83 -14.26
C PHE A 314 -8.39 -9.28 -14.29
N TRP A 315 -7.63 -9.45 -13.20
CA TRP A 315 -6.20 -9.13 -13.18
C TRP A 315 -5.37 -9.98 -14.15
N ILE A 316 -5.71 -11.26 -14.33
CA ILE A 316 -5.08 -12.10 -15.36
C ILE A 316 -5.33 -11.51 -16.75
N LEU A 317 -6.56 -11.08 -17.03
CA LEU A 317 -6.90 -10.44 -18.32
C LEU A 317 -6.15 -9.12 -18.52
N ILE A 318 -5.96 -8.32 -17.46
CA ILE A 318 -5.14 -7.10 -17.49
C ILE A 318 -3.69 -7.42 -17.86
N CYS A 319 -3.08 -8.47 -17.29
CA CYS A 319 -1.71 -8.88 -17.63
C CYS A 319 -1.59 -9.34 -19.08
N LEU A 320 -2.57 -10.07 -19.60
CA LEU A 320 -2.62 -10.47 -21.01
C LEU A 320 -2.78 -9.27 -21.94
N ALA A 321 -3.64 -8.31 -21.58
CA ALA A 321 -3.83 -7.09 -22.35
C ALA A 321 -2.57 -6.19 -22.31
N ALA A 322 -1.87 -6.12 -21.17
CA ALA A 322 -0.60 -5.42 -21.06
C ALA A 322 0.48 -6.05 -21.93
N TYR A 323 0.59 -7.38 -21.93
CA TYR A 323 1.50 -8.09 -22.81
C TYR A 323 1.19 -7.82 -24.30
N TYR A 324 -0.10 -7.86 -24.68
CA TYR A 324 -0.53 -7.56 -26.06
C TYR A 324 -0.24 -6.09 -26.43
N THR A 325 -0.45 -5.14 -25.54
CA THR A 325 -0.13 -3.71 -25.77
C THR A 325 1.37 -3.52 -26.04
N ALA A 326 2.22 -4.21 -25.29
CA ALA A 326 3.67 -4.20 -25.51
C ALA A 326 4.04 -4.85 -26.86
N TYR A 327 3.45 -5.98 -27.18
CA TYR A 327 3.64 -6.64 -28.47
C TYR A 327 3.21 -5.76 -29.65
N TYR A 328 2.04 -5.09 -29.55
CA TYR A 328 1.55 -4.16 -30.56
C TYR A 328 2.52 -2.98 -30.78
N LYS A 329 3.14 -2.47 -29.70
CA LYS A 329 4.20 -1.46 -29.80
C LYS A 329 5.42 -1.96 -30.55
N GLU A 330 5.86 -3.21 -30.30
CA GLU A 330 7.00 -3.82 -31.02
C GLU A 330 6.74 -3.95 -32.54
N GLN A 331 5.47 -4.11 -32.95
CA GLN A 331 5.05 -4.12 -34.34
C GLN A 331 4.91 -2.71 -34.97
N GLY A 332 5.34 -1.66 -34.26
CA GLY A 332 5.26 -0.27 -34.73
C GLY A 332 3.92 0.43 -34.47
N GLY A 333 3.01 -0.19 -33.74
CA GLY A 333 1.72 0.41 -33.37
C GLY A 333 1.85 1.49 -32.29
N ASN A 334 0.85 2.36 -32.19
CA ASN A 334 0.78 3.35 -31.10
C ASN A 334 0.12 2.74 -29.84
N PRO A 335 0.86 2.54 -28.74
CA PRO A 335 0.35 1.86 -27.54
C PRO A 335 -0.47 2.77 -26.62
N GLU A 336 -0.59 4.07 -26.93
CA GLU A 336 -1.13 5.09 -26.02
C GLU A 336 -2.55 4.78 -25.56
N PHE A 337 -3.46 4.51 -26.51
CA PHE A 337 -4.84 4.18 -26.16
C PHE A 337 -4.96 2.84 -25.40
N GLY A 338 -4.13 1.85 -25.77
CA GLY A 338 -4.05 0.59 -25.02
C GLY A 338 -3.62 0.81 -23.58
N PHE A 339 -2.65 1.69 -23.36
CA PHE A 339 -2.16 2.02 -22.01
C PHE A 339 -3.20 2.75 -21.17
N TYR A 340 -3.96 3.70 -21.74
CA TYR A 340 -5.08 4.33 -21.02
C TYR A 340 -6.21 3.34 -20.73
N GLY A 341 -6.50 2.42 -21.64
CA GLY A 341 -7.44 1.34 -21.41
C GLY A 341 -7.01 0.44 -20.24
N LEU A 342 -5.73 0.08 -20.18
CA LEU A 342 -5.13 -0.65 -19.05
C LEU A 342 -5.25 0.13 -17.75
N ALA A 343 -4.99 1.44 -17.76
CA ALA A 343 -5.11 2.30 -16.58
C ALA A 343 -6.54 2.31 -16.03
N ILE A 344 -7.55 2.40 -16.88
CA ILE A 344 -8.96 2.33 -16.48
C ILE A 344 -9.27 0.94 -15.91
N ALA A 345 -8.84 -0.13 -16.55
CA ALA A 345 -9.07 -1.50 -16.08
C ALA A 345 -8.39 -1.74 -14.71
N VAL A 346 -7.14 -1.32 -14.56
CA VAL A 346 -6.40 -1.39 -13.29
C VAL A 346 -7.11 -0.57 -12.21
N GLY A 347 -7.45 0.69 -12.50
CA GLY A 347 -8.13 1.57 -11.55
C GLY A 347 -9.42 0.95 -11.04
N LEU A 348 -10.25 0.40 -11.93
CA LEU A 348 -11.54 -0.19 -11.58
C LEU A 348 -11.43 -1.30 -10.53
N VAL A 349 -10.41 -2.14 -10.63
CA VAL A 349 -10.25 -3.30 -9.73
C VAL A 349 -9.28 -3.07 -8.58
N MET A 350 -8.37 -2.09 -8.68
CA MET A 350 -7.34 -1.83 -7.68
C MET A 350 -7.92 -1.38 -6.34
N GLY A 351 -8.76 -0.34 -6.34
CA GLY A 351 -9.43 0.13 -5.11
C GLY A 351 -10.32 -0.95 -4.52
N GLY A 352 -10.99 -1.72 -5.40
CA GLY A 352 -11.85 -2.82 -5.02
C GLY A 352 -11.09 -3.97 -4.35
N ILE A 353 -10.01 -4.47 -4.95
CA ILE A 353 -9.26 -5.62 -4.39
C ILE A 353 -8.63 -5.28 -3.04
N GLN A 354 -8.08 -4.08 -2.88
CA GLN A 354 -7.47 -3.65 -1.63
C GLN A 354 -8.52 -3.50 -0.51
N SER A 355 -9.62 -2.79 -0.79
CA SER A 355 -10.67 -2.57 0.20
C SER A 355 -11.40 -3.86 0.58
N LEU A 356 -11.66 -4.74 -0.40
CA LEU A 356 -12.34 -6.01 -0.17
C LEU A 356 -11.44 -7.03 0.50
N SER A 357 -10.13 -7.04 0.24
CA SER A 357 -9.17 -7.91 0.94
C SER A 357 -9.12 -7.56 2.43
N ARG A 358 -9.02 -6.27 2.77
CA ARG A 358 -9.03 -5.78 4.16
C ARG A 358 -10.34 -6.16 4.88
N SER A 359 -11.47 -5.93 4.26
CA SER A 359 -12.75 -6.24 4.88
C SER A 359 -13.02 -7.74 4.96
N THR A 360 -12.60 -8.53 3.97
CA THR A 360 -12.71 -10.00 3.98
C THR A 360 -11.88 -10.59 5.10
N TYR A 361 -10.62 -10.15 5.26
CA TYR A 361 -9.80 -10.55 6.38
C TYR A 361 -10.48 -10.24 7.71
N SER A 362 -10.97 -9.00 7.87
CA SER A 362 -11.69 -8.57 9.05
C SER A 362 -12.94 -9.42 9.35
N LYS A 363 -13.65 -9.90 8.32
CA LYS A 363 -14.84 -10.78 8.49
C LYS A 363 -14.46 -12.22 8.87
N LEU A 364 -13.34 -12.71 8.36
CA LEU A 364 -12.90 -14.10 8.57
C LEU A 364 -12.12 -14.31 9.87
N MET A 365 -11.57 -13.23 10.46
CA MET A 365 -10.91 -13.32 11.76
C MET A 365 -11.94 -13.61 12.85
N PRO A 366 -11.55 -14.34 13.94
CA PRO A 366 -12.44 -14.61 15.04
C PRO A 366 -12.81 -13.32 15.79
N GLU A 367 -13.89 -13.35 16.53
CA GLU A 367 -14.22 -12.27 17.46
C GLU A 367 -13.20 -12.26 18.60
N THR A 368 -12.37 -11.23 18.63
CA THR A 368 -11.26 -11.07 19.58
C THR A 368 -11.05 -9.60 19.93
N ARG A 369 -10.40 -9.36 21.06
CA ARG A 369 -9.87 -8.03 21.43
C ARG A 369 -8.48 -7.77 20.83
N ASP A 370 -7.78 -8.82 20.40
CA ASP A 370 -6.40 -8.78 19.88
C ASP A 370 -6.37 -8.41 18.38
N THR A 371 -7.21 -7.45 17.99
CA THR A 371 -7.41 -7.07 16.57
C THR A 371 -6.13 -6.55 15.92
N ALA A 372 -5.25 -5.86 16.66
CA ALA A 372 -3.99 -5.38 16.12
C ALA A 372 -3.01 -6.52 15.84
N SER A 373 -2.95 -7.52 16.72
CA SER A 373 -2.11 -8.73 16.54
C SER A 373 -2.55 -9.53 15.30
N TYR A 374 -3.86 -9.66 15.06
CA TYR A 374 -4.36 -10.28 13.83
C TYR A 374 -4.03 -9.44 12.60
N PHE A 375 -4.23 -8.13 12.62
CA PHE A 375 -3.91 -7.27 11.47
C PHE A 375 -2.43 -7.17 11.21
N SER A 376 -1.56 -7.31 12.22
CA SER A 376 -0.12 -7.40 11.98
C SER A 376 0.26 -8.61 11.11
N TYR A 377 -0.46 -9.71 11.26
CA TYR A 377 -0.25 -10.90 10.43
C TYR A 377 -0.71 -10.67 8.97
N TYR A 378 -1.81 -9.96 8.77
CA TYR A 378 -2.29 -9.55 7.46
C TYR A 378 -1.29 -8.62 6.76
N ASP A 379 -0.87 -7.55 7.46
CA ASP A 379 0.06 -6.56 6.93
C ASP A 379 1.46 -7.17 6.68
N PHE A 380 1.94 -8.06 7.56
CA PHE A 380 3.19 -8.80 7.33
C PHE A 380 3.12 -9.65 6.06
N THR A 381 2.01 -10.36 5.87
CA THR A 381 1.77 -11.18 4.67
C THR A 381 1.82 -10.32 3.40
N GLU A 382 1.21 -9.13 3.43
CA GLU A 382 1.25 -8.18 2.32
C GLU A 382 2.67 -7.67 2.03
N LYS A 383 3.43 -7.26 3.07
CA LYS A 383 4.79 -6.73 2.88
C LYS A 383 5.74 -7.80 2.33
N LEU A 384 5.61 -9.03 2.82
CA LEU A 384 6.38 -10.16 2.27
C LEU A 384 6.00 -10.42 0.80
N ALA A 385 4.73 -10.34 0.45
CA ALA A 385 4.26 -10.48 -0.92
C ALA A 385 4.85 -9.39 -1.84
N ILE A 386 4.89 -8.13 -1.39
CA ILE A 386 5.51 -7.02 -2.14
C ILE A 386 6.98 -7.33 -2.44
N VAL A 387 7.75 -7.69 -1.42
CA VAL A 387 9.21 -7.96 -1.58
C VAL A 387 9.46 -9.10 -2.57
N ILE A 388 8.76 -10.23 -2.40
CA ILE A 388 8.95 -11.40 -3.27
C ILE A 388 8.43 -11.12 -4.69
N GLY A 389 7.30 -10.42 -4.82
CA GLY A 389 6.74 -10.06 -6.13
C GLY A 389 7.69 -9.18 -6.94
N MET A 390 8.22 -8.12 -6.32
CA MET A 390 9.18 -7.22 -6.97
C MET A 390 10.49 -7.92 -7.34
N PHE A 391 11.04 -8.72 -6.40
CA PHE A 391 12.26 -9.49 -6.68
C PHE A 391 12.05 -10.46 -7.85
N SER A 392 10.93 -11.19 -7.87
CA SER A 392 10.61 -12.13 -8.96
C SER A 392 10.44 -11.41 -10.30
N PHE A 393 9.81 -10.24 -10.31
CA PHE A 393 9.64 -9.42 -11.51
C PHE A 393 10.99 -8.99 -12.09
N GLY A 394 11.88 -8.44 -11.26
CA GLY A 394 13.22 -8.02 -11.67
C GLY A 394 14.10 -9.19 -12.13
N LEU A 395 14.06 -10.32 -11.41
CA LEU A 395 14.81 -11.52 -11.77
C LEU A 395 14.39 -12.06 -13.15
N ILE A 396 13.08 -12.08 -13.43
CA ILE A 396 12.59 -12.55 -14.72
C ILE A 396 12.98 -11.58 -15.84
N GLU A 397 12.97 -10.27 -15.60
CA GLU A 397 13.48 -9.27 -16.56
C GLU A 397 14.95 -9.51 -16.85
N GLU A 398 15.78 -9.76 -15.83
CA GLU A 398 17.22 -10.02 -15.97
C GLU A 398 17.50 -11.31 -16.76
N VAL A 399 16.81 -12.41 -16.42
CA VAL A 399 17.04 -13.72 -17.05
C VAL A 399 16.52 -13.77 -18.49
N THR A 400 15.40 -13.13 -18.76
CA THR A 400 14.77 -13.19 -20.10
C THR A 400 15.13 -12.02 -21.01
N GLY A 401 15.76 -10.96 -20.46
CA GLY A 401 16.07 -9.74 -21.19
C GLY A 401 14.80 -8.94 -21.58
N SER A 402 13.63 -9.27 -21.02
CA SER A 402 12.34 -8.71 -21.46
C SER A 402 11.40 -8.42 -20.30
N MET A 403 11.11 -7.14 -20.06
CA MET A 403 10.09 -6.71 -19.12
C MET A 403 8.68 -7.22 -19.49
N LYS A 404 8.41 -7.45 -20.77
CA LYS A 404 7.14 -8.04 -21.26
C LYS A 404 6.94 -9.46 -20.67
N ASN A 405 8.00 -10.24 -20.58
CA ASN A 405 7.97 -11.57 -19.96
C ASN A 405 7.76 -11.49 -18.46
N SER A 406 8.32 -10.48 -17.79
CA SER A 406 8.05 -10.23 -16.36
C SER A 406 6.59 -9.92 -16.10
N VAL A 407 5.95 -9.09 -16.94
CA VAL A 407 4.49 -8.83 -16.83
C VAL A 407 3.69 -10.11 -17.01
N LEU A 408 4.04 -10.93 -18.00
CA LEU A 408 3.35 -12.21 -18.24
C LEU A 408 3.50 -13.18 -17.07
N SER A 409 4.66 -13.20 -16.42
CA SER A 409 4.92 -14.08 -15.27
C SER A 409 4.05 -13.77 -14.06
N LEU A 410 3.55 -12.55 -13.92
CA LEU A 410 2.62 -12.19 -12.83
C LEU A 410 1.33 -13.00 -12.86
N ILE A 411 0.95 -13.52 -14.03
CA ILE A 411 -0.19 -14.44 -14.19
C ILE A 411 -0.03 -15.66 -13.28
N ILE A 412 1.18 -16.17 -13.08
CA ILE A 412 1.45 -17.31 -12.20
C ILE A 412 0.99 -16.99 -10.77
N PHE A 413 1.31 -15.78 -10.27
CA PHE A 413 0.89 -15.38 -8.94
C PHE A 413 -0.63 -15.23 -8.83
N PHE A 414 -1.28 -14.67 -9.84
CA PHE A 414 -2.74 -14.58 -9.88
C PHE A 414 -3.41 -15.95 -9.94
N VAL A 415 -2.87 -16.88 -10.73
CA VAL A 415 -3.39 -18.27 -10.81
C VAL A 415 -3.22 -18.99 -9.48
N LEU A 416 -2.06 -18.87 -8.82
CA LEU A 416 -1.86 -19.46 -7.49
C LEU A 416 -2.81 -18.82 -6.45
N GLY A 417 -2.99 -17.50 -6.50
CA GLY A 417 -3.97 -16.77 -5.69
C GLY A 417 -5.40 -17.27 -5.91
N LEU A 418 -5.78 -17.48 -7.18
CA LEU A 418 -7.08 -18.01 -7.58
C LEU A 418 -7.34 -19.42 -7.03
N VAL A 419 -6.36 -20.33 -7.13
CA VAL A 419 -6.45 -21.69 -6.59
C VAL A 419 -6.78 -21.67 -5.10
N TRP A 420 -6.09 -20.81 -4.30
CA TRP A 420 -6.32 -20.73 -2.88
C TRP A 420 -7.65 -20.04 -2.52
N LEU A 421 -8.10 -19.05 -3.30
CA LEU A 421 -9.42 -18.43 -3.11
C LEU A 421 -10.55 -19.41 -3.39
N ILE A 422 -10.42 -20.25 -4.45
CA ILE A 422 -11.40 -21.30 -4.73
C ILE A 422 -11.42 -22.33 -3.60
N ARG A 423 -10.26 -22.73 -3.09
CA ARG A 423 -10.18 -23.63 -1.91
C ARG A 423 -10.80 -23.00 -0.66
N ALA A 424 -10.61 -21.69 -0.44
CA ALA A 424 -11.25 -21.01 0.69
C ALA A 424 -12.78 -21.02 0.57
N LYS A 425 -13.31 -20.87 -0.65
CA LYS A 425 -14.76 -20.90 -0.93
C LYS A 425 -15.36 -22.30 -0.79
N SER A 426 -14.62 -23.36 -1.11
CA SER A 426 -15.11 -24.74 -1.08
C SER A 426 -15.16 -25.35 0.33
N VAL A 427 -14.54 -24.71 1.31
CA VAL A 427 -14.65 -25.14 2.71
C VAL A 427 -16.07 -24.80 3.19
N LYS A 428 -16.84 -25.83 3.60
CA LYS A 428 -18.12 -25.62 4.29
C LYS A 428 -17.85 -24.98 5.65
N PRO A 429 -18.67 -23.98 6.06
CA PRO A 429 -18.53 -23.34 7.37
C PRO A 429 -18.74 -24.31 8.54
#